data_4b2ee75399b1890c001e917ff815784e
#
_entry.id   4b2ee75399b1890c001e917ff815784e
#
_cell.length_a   1.000
_cell.length_b   1.000
_cell.length_c   1.000
_cell.angle_alpha   90.00
_cell.angle_beta   90.00
_cell.angle_gamma   90.00
#
_symmetry.space_group_name_H-M   'P 1'
#
loop_
_entity.id
_entity.type
_entity.pdbx_description
1 polymer ?
#
loop_
_entity_poly.entity_id
_entity_poly.type
_entity_poly.pdbx_seq_one_letter_code
_entity_poly.pdbx_strand_id
1 'polypeptide(L)'
;IRDRFNTLTNDYKKNNSWEQMARPKELLGGGGMAATAEMVDLFPMADGKKPGESTFDYDELKFYKNRDPRFYRTFAFNGVVWPYKMDNGYTLWNYQWYKDEDSFESGKPGNSAQYSGDVNSGIFVRKRTNPEAQWDNANKFNLSATPYMEIRFAEVVLNLAESACGIGKKDDAVELLKDIRERVGYTGDCGLAVAELKADRDKLFSAILYERQIELA
;
A
#
# COMPACT_ATOMS: atom_id res chain seq x y z
N ILE A 1 -8.26 -7.51 -15.47
CA ILE A 1 -9.46 -6.75 -15.83
C ILE A 1 -9.27 -5.33 -15.35
N ARG A 2 -9.50 -4.37 -16.23
CA ARG A 2 -9.44 -2.94 -15.92
C ARG A 2 -10.82 -2.35 -16.08
N ASP A 3 -11.31 -1.71 -15.04
CA ASP A 3 -12.51 -0.93 -15.15
C ASP A 3 -12.18 0.56 -15.36
N ARG A 4 -12.88 1.19 -16.29
CA ARG A 4 -12.75 2.61 -16.60
C ARG A 4 -13.99 3.32 -16.10
N PHE A 5 -13.94 3.83 -14.92
CA PHE A 5 -15.10 4.43 -14.25
C PHE A 5 -15.62 5.74 -14.87
N ASN A 6 -15.01 6.22 -15.93
CA ASN A 6 -15.27 7.57 -16.44
C ASN A 6 -16.21 7.63 -17.65
N THR A 7 -16.89 6.56 -17.96
CA THR A 7 -17.60 6.44 -19.22
C THR A 7 -19.00 7.04 -19.25
N LEU A 8 -19.54 7.41 -18.11
CA LEU A 8 -20.91 7.94 -18.01
C LEU A 8 -21.03 9.43 -18.29
N THR A 9 -19.93 10.14 -18.28
CA THR A 9 -19.87 11.54 -18.70
C THR A 9 -18.79 11.64 -19.76
N ASN A 10 -18.99 12.35 -20.83
CA ASN A 10 -18.02 12.55 -21.91
C ASN A 10 -16.69 13.19 -21.43
N ASP A 11 -16.41 13.15 -20.16
CA ASP A 11 -15.22 13.72 -19.54
C ASP A 11 -14.27 12.61 -19.07
N TYR A 12 -13.48 12.12 -20.01
CA TYR A 12 -12.42 11.12 -19.78
C TYR A 12 -11.30 11.58 -18.84
N LYS A 13 -11.31 12.83 -18.40
CA LYS A 13 -10.34 13.41 -17.47
C LYS A 13 -10.75 13.24 -16.02
N LYS A 14 -11.98 12.91 -15.74
CA LYS A 14 -12.44 12.72 -14.37
C LYS A 14 -11.86 11.49 -13.75
N ASN A 15 -11.56 11.63 -12.48
CA ASN A 15 -11.01 10.58 -11.65
C ASN A 15 -12.00 9.44 -11.45
N ASN A 16 -11.47 8.24 -11.25
CA ASN A 16 -12.25 7.21 -10.64
C ASN A 16 -12.52 7.53 -9.14
N SER A 17 -13.64 7.07 -8.63
CA SER A 17 -14.05 7.35 -7.26
C SER A 17 -13.08 6.81 -6.20
N TRP A 18 -12.40 5.69 -6.49
CA TRP A 18 -11.41 5.13 -5.60
C TRP A 18 -10.26 6.10 -5.33
N GLU A 19 -9.64 6.62 -6.38
CA GLU A 19 -8.47 7.48 -6.22
C GLU A 19 -8.83 8.79 -5.51
N GLN A 20 -9.99 9.34 -5.81
CA GLN A 20 -10.48 10.52 -5.13
C GLN A 20 -10.70 10.26 -3.63
N MET A 21 -11.30 9.14 -3.26
CA MET A 21 -11.52 8.78 -1.86
C MET A 21 -10.22 8.43 -1.12
N ALA A 22 -9.30 7.74 -1.79
CA ALA A 22 -8.05 7.28 -1.16
C ALA A 22 -7.08 8.41 -0.86
N ARG A 23 -7.09 9.49 -1.64
CA ARG A 23 -6.18 10.61 -1.42
C ARG A 23 -6.57 11.43 -0.18
N PRO A 24 -5.59 11.79 0.66
CA PRO A 24 -5.77 12.78 1.71
C PRO A 24 -6.28 14.11 1.17
N LYS A 25 -6.94 14.91 2.01
CA LYS A 25 -7.45 16.25 1.63
C LYS A 25 -6.34 17.18 1.16
N GLU A 26 -5.15 17.13 1.78
CA GLU A 26 -3.99 17.93 1.36
C GLU A 26 -3.52 17.59 -0.05
N LEU A 27 -3.76 16.36 -0.47
CA LEU A 27 -3.51 15.92 -1.83
C LEU A 27 -4.75 16.04 -2.71
N LEU A 28 -5.68 16.88 -2.28
CA LEU A 28 -6.92 17.25 -3.00
C LEU A 28 -7.89 16.08 -3.19
N GLY A 29 -7.81 15.09 -2.33
CA GLY A 29 -8.73 13.97 -2.29
C GLY A 29 -9.97 14.21 -1.44
N GLY A 30 -10.74 13.16 -1.21
CA GLY A 30 -11.97 13.18 -0.42
C GLY A 30 -11.79 13.08 1.10
N GLY A 31 -10.57 12.95 1.59
CA GLY A 31 -10.28 12.80 3.02
C GLY A 31 -9.37 11.64 3.36
N GLY A 32 -9.07 10.80 2.38
CA GLY A 32 -8.25 9.61 2.53
C GLY A 32 -9.02 8.38 3.01
N MET A 33 -8.54 7.23 2.63
CA MET A 33 -8.96 5.95 3.18
C MET A 33 -7.98 5.56 4.28
N ALA A 34 -8.49 5.34 5.48
CA ALA A 34 -7.66 4.92 6.62
C ALA A 34 -7.25 3.45 6.46
N ALA A 35 -6.03 3.16 6.84
CA ALA A 35 -5.59 1.79 7.08
C ALA A 35 -5.92 1.38 8.52
N THR A 36 -6.24 0.11 8.74
CA THR A 36 -6.36 -0.43 10.09
C THR A 36 -4.99 -0.76 10.67
N ALA A 37 -4.85 -0.71 12.00
CA ALA A 37 -3.61 -1.05 12.68
C ALA A 37 -3.19 -2.50 12.36
N GLU A 38 -4.13 -3.43 12.37
CA GLU A 38 -3.88 -4.84 12.08
C GLU A 38 -3.28 -5.04 10.68
N MET A 39 -3.76 -4.27 9.67
CA MET A 39 -3.22 -4.37 8.32
C MET A 39 -1.80 -3.77 8.26
N VAL A 40 -1.55 -2.69 8.98
CA VAL A 40 -0.22 -2.06 9.08
C VAL A 40 0.78 -3.03 9.72
N ASP A 41 0.39 -3.68 10.82
CA ASP A 41 1.24 -4.61 11.57
C ASP A 41 1.48 -5.92 10.82
N LEU A 42 0.51 -6.33 9.99
CA LEU A 42 0.59 -7.55 9.20
C LEU A 42 1.73 -7.55 8.19
N PHE A 43 2.11 -6.39 7.65
CA PHE A 43 3.15 -6.33 6.63
C PHE A 43 4.50 -6.84 7.14
N PRO A 44 5.27 -7.56 6.31
CA PRO A 44 6.58 -8.08 6.71
C PRO A 44 7.59 -6.97 6.99
N MET A 45 8.66 -7.34 7.67
CA MET A 45 9.88 -6.54 7.77
C MET A 45 10.71 -6.67 6.48
N ALA A 46 11.78 -5.90 6.38
CA ALA A 46 12.62 -5.81 5.18
C ALA A 46 13.31 -7.13 4.80
N ASP A 47 13.41 -8.08 5.72
CA ASP A 47 13.91 -9.44 5.47
C ASP A 47 12.81 -10.44 5.03
N GLY A 48 11.58 -9.97 4.84
CA GLY A 48 10.44 -10.77 4.42
C GLY A 48 9.76 -11.59 5.52
N LYS A 49 10.22 -11.45 6.77
CA LYS A 49 9.63 -12.13 7.93
C LYS A 49 8.60 -11.27 8.62
N LYS A 50 7.71 -11.89 9.37
CA LYS A 50 6.72 -11.17 10.18
C LYS A 50 7.39 -10.32 11.26
N PRO A 51 6.77 -9.21 11.67
CA PRO A 51 7.17 -8.54 12.91
C PRO A 51 7.25 -9.56 14.07
N GLY A 52 8.32 -9.50 14.86
CA GLY A 52 8.59 -10.46 15.93
C GLY A 52 9.34 -11.75 15.52
N GLU A 53 9.36 -12.10 14.23
CA GLU A 53 10.15 -13.22 13.69
C GLU A 53 11.39 -12.73 12.91
N SER A 54 11.45 -11.43 12.67
CA SER A 54 12.50 -10.76 11.90
C SER A 54 13.77 -10.56 12.70
N THR A 55 14.88 -10.36 11.98
CA THR A 55 16.13 -9.85 12.57
C THR A 55 16.09 -8.36 12.86
N PHE A 56 15.09 -7.66 12.33
CA PHE A 56 14.83 -6.25 12.62
C PHE A 56 13.88 -6.11 13.80
N ASP A 57 14.23 -5.27 14.77
CA ASP A 57 13.33 -4.93 15.86
C ASP A 57 12.09 -4.18 15.34
N TYR A 58 10.93 -4.63 15.77
CA TYR A 58 9.67 -3.95 15.52
C TYR A 58 9.29 -3.08 16.71
N ASP A 59 9.02 -1.81 16.44
CA ASP A 59 8.58 -0.81 17.41
C ASP A 59 7.29 -0.17 16.88
N GLU A 60 6.20 -0.30 17.60
CA GLU A 60 4.89 0.25 17.22
C GLU A 60 4.92 1.77 17.00
N LEU A 61 5.76 2.51 17.74
CA LEU A 61 5.91 3.96 17.53
C LEU A 61 6.73 4.29 16.28
N LYS A 62 7.50 3.32 15.80
CA LYS A 62 8.34 3.42 14.59
C LYS A 62 7.93 2.36 13.57
N PHE A 63 6.65 2.04 13.51
CA PHE A 63 6.04 1.01 12.69
C PHE A 63 6.47 1.04 11.20
N TYR A 64 6.93 2.18 10.74
CA TYR A 64 7.35 2.42 9.35
C TYR A 64 8.81 2.06 9.07
N LYS A 65 9.62 1.71 10.07
CA LYS A 65 11.03 1.38 9.86
C LYS A 65 11.22 -0.06 9.42
N ASN A 66 12.18 -0.26 8.52
CA ASN A 66 12.64 -1.59 8.09
C ASN A 66 11.50 -2.52 7.62
N ARG A 67 10.55 -1.96 6.85
CA ARG A 67 9.40 -2.73 6.35
C ARG A 67 9.64 -3.23 4.92
N ASP A 68 8.86 -4.22 4.54
CA ASP A 68 8.73 -4.71 3.15
C ASP A 68 8.56 -3.53 2.17
N PRO A 69 9.18 -3.53 1.00
CA PRO A 69 9.03 -2.45 0.01
C PRO A 69 7.58 -2.15 -0.37
N ARG A 70 6.69 -3.13 -0.32
CA ARG A 70 5.25 -2.94 -0.58
C ARG A 70 4.57 -2.11 0.50
N PHE A 71 5.06 -2.13 1.73
CA PHE A 71 4.55 -1.29 2.81
C PHE A 71 4.55 0.19 2.38
N TYR A 72 5.68 0.68 1.90
CA TYR A 72 5.84 2.06 1.45
C TYR A 72 5.07 2.39 0.16
N ARG A 73 4.63 1.37 -0.57
CA ARG A 73 3.78 1.53 -1.75
C ARG A 73 2.29 1.48 -1.41
N THR A 74 1.96 0.86 -0.30
CA THR A 74 0.57 0.65 0.14
C THR A 74 0.10 1.77 1.04
N PHE A 75 0.95 2.26 1.94
CA PHE A 75 0.58 3.21 2.97
C PHE A 75 1.25 4.57 2.80
N ALA A 76 0.53 5.61 3.22
CA ALA A 76 1.05 6.95 3.43
C ALA A 76 0.83 7.33 4.90
N PHE A 77 1.86 7.87 5.52
CA PHE A 77 1.93 8.21 6.93
C PHE A 77 2.80 9.45 7.13
N ASN A 78 2.83 10.01 8.33
CA ASN A 78 3.61 11.20 8.63
C ASN A 78 5.08 11.07 8.22
N GLY A 79 5.55 12.06 7.49
CA GLY A 79 6.93 12.13 7.00
C GLY A 79 7.19 11.38 5.69
N VAL A 80 6.17 10.72 5.10
CA VAL A 80 6.36 10.07 3.80
C VAL A 80 6.41 11.11 2.69
N VAL A 81 7.37 10.95 1.78
CA VAL A 81 7.37 11.72 0.54
C VAL A 81 6.31 11.14 -0.38
N TRP A 82 5.32 11.96 -0.72
CA TRP A 82 4.34 11.58 -1.73
C TRP A 82 4.87 11.98 -3.10
N PRO A 83 5.06 11.04 -4.02
CA PRO A 83 5.49 11.36 -5.37
C PRO A 83 4.34 12.07 -6.09
N TYR A 84 4.42 13.38 -6.13
CA TYR A 84 3.39 14.25 -6.68
C TYR A 84 4.00 15.08 -7.82
N LYS A 85 3.40 15.02 -8.99
CA LYS A 85 3.97 15.65 -10.19
C LYS A 85 4.17 17.15 -10.07
N MET A 86 3.28 17.81 -9.33
CA MET A 86 3.32 19.28 -9.16
C MET A 86 4.33 19.72 -8.10
N ASP A 87 4.71 18.81 -7.19
CA ASP A 87 5.71 19.06 -6.15
C ASP A 87 6.45 17.77 -5.80
N ASN A 88 7.59 17.56 -6.41
CA ASN A 88 8.41 16.35 -6.24
C ASN A 88 9.01 16.18 -4.83
N GLY A 89 8.82 17.12 -3.95
CA GLY A 89 9.34 17.09 -2.57
C GLY A 89 8.24 17.06 -1.52
N TYR A 90 6.99 16.91 -1.93
CA TYR A 90 5.87 16.99 -1.00
C TYR A 90 5.94 15.92 0.09
N THR A 91 6.09 16.36 1.33
CA THR A 91 6.08 15.50 2.51
C THR A 91 4.73 15.58 3.19
N LEU A 92 4.06 14.43 3.32
CA LEU A 92 2.78 14.33 4.00
C LEU A 92 2.96 14.49 5.51
N TRP A 93 2.27 15.45 6.10
CA TRP A 93 2.15 15.61 7.54
C TRP A 93 0.69 15.59 7.95
N ASN A 94 0.37 14.92 9.03
CA ASN A 94 -0.96 14.63 9.48
C ASN A 94 -1.04 14.74 11.00
N TYR A 95 -1.74 15.76 11.49
CA TYR A 95 -1.81 16.06 12.93
C TYR A 95 -3.26 16.10 13.39
N GLN A 96 -3.58 15.28 14.35
CA GLN A 96 -4.93 15.22 14.90
C GLN A 96 -5.27 16.39 15.83
N TRP A 97 -4.28 16.93 16.54
CA TRP A 97 -4.46 17.94 17.58
C TRP A 97 -4.07 19.36 17.16
N TYR A 98 -3.69 19.55 15.92
CA TYR A 98 -3.26 20.84 15.43
C TYR A 98 -4.46 21.71 15.11
N LYS A 99 -4.70 22.76 15.94
CA LYS A 99 -5.80 23.71 15.75
C LYS A 99 -5.36 25.12 15.47
N ASP A 100 -4.08 25.39 15.52
CA ASP A 100 -3.58 26.74 15.49
C ASP A 100 -3.07 27.07 14.09
N GLU A 101 -3.90 27.78 13.32
CA GLU A 101 -3.56 28.28 11.99
C GLU A 101 -2.40 29.28 12.03
N ASP A 102 -2.21 29.97 13.17
CA ASP A 102 -1.17 30.98 13.32
C ASP A 102 0.24 30.39 13.54
N SER A 103 0.34 29.17 14.01
CA SER A 103 1.63 28.49 14.18
C SER A 103 2.09 27.74 12.93
N PHE A 104 1.23 27.67 11.92
CA PHE A 104 1.58 27.09 10.64
C PHE A 104 2.25 28.18 9.78
N GLU A 105 3.56 28.17 9.70
CA GLU A 105 4.28 29.00 8.74
C GLU A 105 3.90 28.60 7.31
N SER A 106 2.90 29.26 6.78
CA SER A 106 2.49 29.08 5.41
C SER A 106 3.67 29.43 4.50
N GLY A 107 4.07 28.51 3.67
CA GLY A 107 5.13 28.73 2.68
C GLY A 107 6.44 27.98 2.92
N LYS A 108 6.56 27.15 3.95
CA LYS A 108 7.66 26.17 3.97
C LYS A 108 7.39 25.05 2.97
N PRO A 109 8.27 24.83 1.99
CA PRO A 109 8.12 23.73 1.05
C PRO A 109 7.99 22.40 1.80
N GLY A 110 6.97 21.63 1.48
CA GLY A 110 6.75 20.31 2.07
C GLY A 110 5.99 20.27 3.39
N ASN A 111 5.44 21.38 3.85
CA ASN A 111 4.63 21.43 5.07
C ASN A 111 3.16 21.61 4.72
N SER A 112 2.45 20.55 4.52
CA SER A 112 1.00 20.58 4.64
C SER A 112 0.61 19.69 5.81
N ALA A 113 -0.30 20.18 6.62
CA ALA A 113 -0.88 19.44 7.71
C ALA A 113 -2.32 19.11 7.36
N GLN A 114 -2.68 17.86 7.35
CA GLN A 114 -4.06 17.48 7.36
C GLN A 114 -4.56 17.44 8.79
N TYR A 115 -5.48 18.32 9.09
CA TYR A 115 -6.31 18.17 10.26
C TYR A 115 -7.27 17.00 10.02
N SER A 116 -6.94 15.84 10.58
CA SER A 116 -7.76 14.66 10.42
C SER A 116 -8.85 14.60 11.46
N GLY A 117 -9.83 15.48 11.36
CA GLY A 117 -11.09 15.28 12.09
C GLY A 117 -11.82 14.00 11.63
N ASP A 118 -11.51 13.53 10.43
CA ASP A 118 -12.26 12.47 9.77
C ASP A 118 -11.52 11.12 9.68
N VAL A 119 -10.20 11.08 9.93
CA VAL A 119 -9.39 9.87 9.82
C VAL A 119 -8.55 9.65 11.06
N ASN A 120 -9.00 8.78 11.93
CA ASN A 120 -8.45 8.61 13.27
C ASN A 120 -7.07 7.94 13.33
N SER A 121 -6.65 7.19 12.30
CA SER A 121 -5.39 6.45 12.34
C SER A 121 -4.17 7.27 11.92
N GLY A 122 -4.36 8.32 11.14
CA GLY A 122 -3.26 9.08 10.54
C GLY A 122 -2.46 8.32 9.48
N ILE A 123 -2.91 7.12 9.11
CA ILE A 123 -2.29 6.27 8.09
C ILE A 123 -3.29 6.07 6.97
N PHE A 124 -2.91 6.48 5.77
CA PHE A 124 -3.78 6.43 4.59
C PHE A 124 -3.35 5.33 3.62
N VAL A 125 -4.30 4.86 2.81
CA VAL A 125 -4.02 3.97 1.69
C VAL A 125 -3.48 4.79 0.52
N ARG A 126 -2.28 4.44 0.05
CA ARG A 126 -1.61 5.05 -1.10
C ARG A 126 -1.70 4.18 -2.35
N LYS A 127 -1.88 2.89 -2.16
CA LYS A 127 -1.93 1.91 -3.23
C LYS A 127 -2.99 2.28 -4.28
N ARG A 128 -2.67 2.08 -5.56
CA ARG A 128 -3.55 2.40 -6.71
C ARG A 128 -3.78 3.89 -6.94
N THR A 129 -3.05 4.77 -6.28
CA THR A 129 -3.05 6.19 -6.61
C THR A 129 -2.03 6.47 -7.72
N ASN A 130 -2.36 7.39 -8.62
CA ASN A 130 -1.48 7.80 -9.70
C ASN A 130 -0.73 9.08 -9.33
N PRO A 131 0.60 9.05 -9.13
CA PRO A 131 1.36 10.26 -8.82
C PRO A 131 1.38 11.28 -9.97
N GLU A 132 1.14 10.83 -11.20
CA GLU A 132 1.08 11.68 -12.38
C GLU A 132 -0.27 12.39 -12.56
N ALA A 133 -1.27 12.00 -11.79
CA ALA A 133 -2.59 12.59 -11.89
C ALA A 133 -2.60 14.05 -11.41
N GLN A 134 -3.27 14.90 -12.16
CA GLN A 134 -3.34 16.33 -11.92
C GLN A 134 -4.65 16.73 -11.27
N TRP A 135 -4.65 17.87 -10.63
CA TRP A 135 -5.84 18.55 -10.14
C TRP A 135 -6.37 19.54 -11.20
N ASP A 136 -7.58 20.01 -11.00
CA ASP A 136 -8.10 21.16 -11.76
C ASP A 136 -7.81 22.49 -11.03
N ASN A 137 -8.12 23.59 -11.71
CA ASN A 137 -7.94 24.94 -11.17
C ASN A 137 -8.86 25.27 -9.99
N ALA A 138 -9.80 24.40 -9.64
CA ALA A 138 -10.70 24.55 -8.51
C ALA A 138 -10.21 23.80 -7.25
N ASN A 139 -8.94 23.40 -7.22
CA ASN A 139 -8.32 22.66 -6.13
C ASN A 139 -9.04 21.34 -5.82
N LYS A 140 -9.49 20.64 -6.83
CA LYS A 140 -10.10 19.32 -6.71
C LYS A 140 -9.32 18.29 -7.51
N PHE A 141 -9.10 17.14 -6.88
CA PHE A 141 -8.51 16.00 -7.57
C PHE A 141 -9.59 15.25 -8.35
N ASN A 142 -9.74 15.56 -9.62
CA ASN A 142 -10.74 14.97 -10.49
C ASN A 142 -10.24 14.65 -11.91
N LEU A 143 -8.92 14.67 -12.12
CA LEU A 143 -8.32 14.50 -13.44
C LEU A 143 -7.43 13.24 -13.55
N SER A 144 -7.86 12.12 -13.01
CA SER A 144 -7.17 10.84 -13.18
C SER A 144 -8.01 9.89 -14.01
N ALA A 145 -7.47 9.48 -15.14
CA ALA A 145 -8.02 8.41 -15.96
C ALA A 145 -7.42 7.04 -15.62
N THR A 146 -6.84 6.89 -14.45
CA THR A 146 -6.23 5.63 -14.02
C THR A 146 -7.31 4.56 -13.87
N PRO A 147 -7.22 3.46 -14.61
CA PRO A 147 -8.19 2.38 -14.50
C PRO A 147 -8.05 1.67 -13.15
N TYR A 148 -9.16 1.34 -12.54
CA TYR A 148 -9.17 0.44 -11.40
C TYR A 148 -8.89 -1.00 -11.85
N MET A 149 -8.01 -1.68 -11.16
CA MET A 149 -7.57 -3.03 -11.51
C MET A 149 -8.24 -4.04 -10.59
N GLU A 150 -9.23 -4.74 -11.12
CA GLU A 150 -9.99 -5.78 -10.39
C GLU A 150 -9.14 -7.02 -10.13
N ILE A 151 -8.48 -7.53 -11.15
CA ILE A 151 -7.67 -8.74 -11.07
C ILE A 151 -6.25 -8.42 -11.57
N ARG A 152 -5.26 -8.84 -10.80
CA ARG A 152 -3.84 -8.68 -11.12
C ARG A 152 -3.20 -10.05 -11.37
N PHE A 153 -2.15 -10.06 -12.20
CA PHE A 153 -1.43 -11.31 -12.50
C PHE A 153 -0.88 -11.99 -11.22
N ALA A 154 -0.45 -11.21 -10.24
CA ALA A 154 -0.02 -11.73 -8.94
C ALA A 154 -1.11 -12.58 -8.25
N GLU A 155 -2.36 -12.20 -8.38
CA GLU A 155 -3.49 -13.00 -7.85
C GLU A 155 -3.61 -14.34 -8.56
N VAL A 156 -3.42 -14.37 -9.88
CA VAL A 156 -3.44 -15.62 -10.66
C VAL A 156 -2.31 -16.55 -10.22
N VAL A 157 -1.10 -16.01 -9.99
CA VAL A 157 0.04 -16.77 -9.48
C VAL A 157 -0.24 -17.34 -8.09
N LEU A 158 -0.82 -16.55 -7.20
CA LEU A 158 -1.18 -17.00 -5.85
C LEU A 158 -2.31 -18.03 -5.86
N ASN A 159 -3.28 -17.92 -6.76
CA ASN A 159 -4.31 -18.94 -6.96
C ASN A 159 -3.70 -20.27 -7.44
N LEU A 160 -2.69 -20.20 -8.32
CA LEU A 160 -1.96 -21.37 -8.78
C LEU A 160 -1.14 -22.00 -7.62
N ALA A 161 -0.47 -21.18 -6.80
CA ALA A 161 0.27 -21.66 -5.64
C ALA A 161 -0.64 -22.37 -4.62
N GLU A 162 -1.81 -21.79 -4.36
CA GLU A 162 -2.84 -22.38 -3.48
C GLU A 162 -3.33 -23.72 -4.03
N SER A 163 -3.62 -23.79 -5.34
CA SER A 163 -4.03 -25.02 -6.01
C SER A 163 -2.95 -26.09 -5.98
N ALA A 164 -1.69 -25.72 -6.26
CA ALA A 164 -0.54 -26.64 -6.21
C ALA A 164 -0.34 -27.19 -4.79
N CYS A 165 -0.43 -26.35 -3.77
CA CYS A 165 -0.41 -26.76 -2.36
C CYS A 165 -1.56 -27.74 -2.07
N GLY A 166 -2.77 -27.46 -2.56
CA GLY A 166 -3.96 -28.30 -2.39
C GLY A 166 -3.78 -29.72 -2.91
N ILE A 167 -3.14 -29.88 -4.04
CA ILE A 167 -2.88 -31.21 -4.66
C ILE A 167 -1.55 -31.85 -4.26
N GLY A 168 -0.85 -31.28 -3.26
CA GLY A 168 0.39 -31.81 -2.70
C GLY A 168 1.66 -31.48 -3.48
N LYS A 169 1.61 -30.64 -4.51
CA LYS A 169 2.77 -30.13 -5.24
C LYS A 169 3.44 -28.99 -4.48
N LYS A 170 4.02 -29.33 -3.33
CA LYS A 170 4.56 -28.35 -2.39
C LYS A 170 5.78 -27.60 -2.95
N ASP A 171 6.62 -28.26 -3.73
CA ASP A 171 7.77 -27.61 -4.36
C ASP A 171 7.31 -26.53 -5.35
N ASP A 172 6.36 -26.85 -6.24
CA ASP A 172 5.81 -25.89 -7.19
C ASP A 172 5.18 -24.69 -6.47
N ALA A 173 4.44 -24.95 -5.40
CA ALA A 173 3.79 -23.89 -4.62
C ALA A 173 4.79 -22.96 -3.92
N VAL A 174 5.91 -23.49 -3.41
CA VAL A 174 6.97 -22.68 -2.80
C VAL A 174 7.67 -21.81 -3.85
N GLU A 175 7.96 -22.36 -5.04
CA GLU A 175 8.60 -21.57 -6.10
C GLU A 175 7.68 -20.41 -6.57
N LEU A 176 6.37 -20.67 -6.75
CA LEU A 176 5.40 -19.61 -7.08
C LEU A 176 5.32 -18.53 -6.01
N LEU A 177 5.45 -18.90 -4.74
CA LEU A 177 5.49 -17.94 -3.62
C LEU A 177 6.78 -17.11 -3.65
N LYS A 178 7.92 -17.75 -3.99
CA LYS A 178 9.19 -17.05 -4.19
C LYS A 178 9.13 -16.07 -5.34
N ASP A 179 8.56 -16.44 -6.49
CA ASP A 179 8.39 -15.56 -7.65
C ASP A 179 7.70 -14.24 -7.28
N ILE A 180 6.64 -14.29 -6.46
CA ILE A 180 5.96 -13.09 -5.95
C ILE A 180 6.92 -12.22 -5.12
N ARG A 181 7.72 -12.84 -4.26
CA ARG A 181 8.63 -12.13 -3.36
C ARG A 181 9.89 -11.62 -4.08
N GLU A 182 10.43 -12.35 -5.02
CA GLU A 182 11.57 -11.92 -5.85
C GLU A 182 11.21 -10.66 -6.66
N ARG A 183 10.01 -10.58 -7.17
CA ARG A 183 9.49 -9.37 -7.85
C ARG A 183 9.55 -8.11 -6.96
N VAL A 184 9.44 -8.30 -5.65
CA VAL A 184 9.51 -7.22 -4.65
C VAL A 184 10.96 -6.84 -4.32
N GLY A 185 11.92 -7.69 -4.66
CA GLY A 185 13.35 -7.48 -4.45
C GLY A 185 13.98 -8.39 -3.40
N TYR A 186 13.26 -9.38 -2.87
CA TYR A 186 13.84 -10.38 -2.00
C TYR A 186 14.74 -11.33 -2.79
N THR A 187 15.73 -11.89 -2.12
CA THR A 187 16.70 -12.82 -2.71
C THR A 187 16.84 -14.10 -1.86
N GLY A 188 17.39 -15.15 -2.44
CA GLY A 188 17.62 -16.41 -1.75
C GLY A 188 16.31 -17.10 -1.40
N ASP A 189 16.10 -17.39 -0.14
CA ASP A 189 14.84 -17.98 0.34
C ASP A 189 13.71 -16.93 0.53
N CYS A 190 13.96 -15.68 0.17
CA CYS A 190 12.97 -14.59 0.20
C CYS A 190 12.30 -14.39 1.57
N GLY A 191 13.03 -14.68 2.67
CA GLY A 191 12.51 -14.64 4.03
C GLY A 191 11.57 -15.80 4.38
N LEU A 192 11.48 -16.83 3.54
CA LEU A 192 10.67 -18.03 3.76
C LEU A 192 11.46 -19.14 4.46
N ALA A 193 10.81 -19.85 5.35
CA ALA A 193 11.35 -21.09 5.94
C ALA A 193 11.13 -22.27 4.97
N VAL A 194 11.80 -22.24 3.81
CA VAL A 194 11.54 -23.14 2.66
C VAL A 194 11.49 -24.61 3.05
N ALA A 195 12.44 -25.09 3.87
CA ALA A 195 12.48 -26.49 4.29
C ALA A 195 11.23 -26.90 5.11
N GLU A 196 10.76 -26.01 5.99
CA GLU A 196 9.55 -26.25 6.78
C GLU A 196 8.28 -26.21 5.91
N LEU A 197 8.21 -25.27 4.96
CA LEU A 197 7.07 -25.15 4.07
C LEU A 197 6.93 -26.38 3.16
N LYS A 198 8.05 -26.92 2.68
CA LYS A 198 8.07 -28.17 1.89
C LYS A 198 7.71 -29.39 2.73
N ALA A 199 8.04 -29.40 4.01
CA ALA A 199 7.70 -30.49 4.92
C ALA A 199 6.21 -30.48 5.31
N ASP A 200 5.64 -29.33 5.57
CA ASP A 200 4.31 -29.15 6.15
C ASP A 200 3.37 -28.38 5.21
N ARG A 201 2.32 -29.08 4.74
CA ARG A 201 1.31 -28.50 3.83
C ARG A 201 0.52 -27.37 4.46
N ASP A 202 0.17 -27.47 5.74
CA ASP A 202 -0.69 -26.48 6.39
C ASP A 202 0.08 -25.19 6.67
N LYS A 203 1.37 -25.31 7.00
CA LYS A 203 2.27 -24.16 7.07
C LYS A 203 2.42 -23.47 5.71
N LEU A 204 2.59 -24.25 4.64
CA LEU A 204 2.70 -23.69 3.29
C LEU A 204 1.41 -22.97 2.89
N PHE A 205 0.26 -23.58 3.14
CA PHE A 205 -1.03 -22.97 2.85
C PHE A 205 -1.21 -21.65 3.61
N SER A 206 -0.86 -21.63 4.89
CA SER A 206 -0.89 -20.42 5.73
C SER A 206 0.06 -19.33 5.20
N ALA A 207 1.24 -19.71 4.70
CA ALA A 207 2.18 -18.77 4.11
C ALA A 207 1.65 -18.17 2.81
N ILE A 208 0.97 -18.96 1.98
CA ILE A 208 0.33 -18.47 0.75
C ILE A 208 -0.81 -17.48 1.08
N LEU A 209 -1.65 -17.82 2.05
CA LEU A 209 -2.73 -16.91 2.47
C LEU A 209 -2.19 -15.60 3.05
N TYR A 210 -1.13 -15.68 3.84
CA TYR A 210 -0.43 -14.50 4.35
C TYR A 210 0.10 -13.63 3.20
N GLU A 211 0.76 -14.23 2.22
CA GLU A 211 1.27 -13.49 1.05
C GLU A 211 0.14 -12.84 0.25
N ARG A 212 -1.01 -13.52 0.12
CA ARG A 212 -2.21 -12.94 -0.51
C ARG A 212 -2.67 -11.68 0.20
N GLN A 213 -2.72 -11.69 1.52
CA GLN A 213 -3.11 -10.53 2.31
C GLN A 213 -2.19 -9.32 2.04
N ILE A 214 -0.87 -9.57 2.00
CA ILE A 214 0.11 -8.49 1.74
C ILE A 214 0.06 -8.01 0.29
N GLU A 215 0.01 -8.93 -0.65
CA GLU A 215 0.09 -8.58 -2.07
C GLU A 215 -1.18 -7.89 -2.59
N LEU A 216 -2.34 -8.27 -2.07
CA LEU A 216 -3.64 -7.79 -2.54
C LEU A 216 -4.23 -6.66 -1.66
N ALA A 217 -3.61 -6.35 -0.52
CA ALA A 217 -4.02 -5.26 0.36
C ALA A 217 -4.16 -3.92 -0.35
#